data_1a70fae25623f2532d3430631a5297a3
#
_entry.id   1a70fae25623f2532d3430631a5297a3
#
_cell.length_a   1.000
_cell.length_b   1.000
_cell.length_c   1.000
_cell.angle_alpha   90.00
_cell.angle_beta   90.00
_cell.angle_gamma   90.00
#
_symmetry.space_group_name_H-M   'P 1'
#
loop_
_entity.id
_entity.type
_entity.pdbx_description
1 polymer ?
#
loop_
_entity_poly.entity_id
_entity_poly.type
_entity_poly.pdbx_seq_one_letter_code
_entity_poly.pdbx_strand_id
1 'polypeptide(L)'
;MSKAHELLSRRPFDLYQLHLFRLVAESGSFTRAAQITGLTQSAITRQIQSIEQQLGLSLLTRTTRSVVTTAAGKFLLQESSSVLGDVDVLLRRLREEYADAPREVRVGVSRSVSLAYLPGFFSANVRQGPTVISRVTHESSQTILASLESDALDIGVLLPPTRLSPRLRITHRFRDAFTFIANGEQLAGAKVNVKKSAELGRWLETQPWLALQDTTQTGRRLTAWLKGQKLQVKPAMELDNFDLIINLVAVGVGASLVPQRSLALYARRHAIVRLPWPKRFVRELVVVVRRQRKTPEHIQRFVENILF
;
A
#
# COMPACT_ATOMS: atom_id res chain seq x y z
N MET A 1 -45.58 -20.16 -10.33
CA MET A 1 -44.52 -19.46 -9.63
C MET A 1 -43.53 -18.94 -10.69
N SER A 2 -43.17 -17.64 -10.62
CA SER A 2 -42.32 -17.04 -11.65
C SER A 2 -40.89 -17.60 -11.58
N LYS A 3 -40.21 -17.77 -12.74
CA LYS A 3 -38.79 -18.17 -12.89
C LYS A 3 -37.85 -17.32 -12.00
N ALA A 4 -38.23 -16.07 -11.72
CA ALA A 4 -37.51 -15.17 -10.82
C ALA A 4 -37.57 -15.61 -9.34
N HIS A 5 -38.73 -16.16 -8.90
CA HIS A 5 -38.90 -16.65 -7.53
C HIS A 5 -38.07 -17.92 -7.28
N GLU A 6 -37.95 -18.78 -8.28
CA GLU A 6 -37.13 -19.98 -8.22
C GLU A 6 -35.62 -19.67 -8.21
N LEU A 7 -35.18 -18.59 -8.89
CA LEU A 7 -33.79 -18.13 -8.87
C LEU A 7 -33.41 -17.49 -7.53
N LEU A 8 -34.33 -16.82 -6.86
CA LEU A 8 -34.09 -16.20 -5.54
C LEU A 8 -34.11 -17.25 -4.41
N SER A 9 -34.97 -18.27 -4.52
CA SER A 9 -35.03 -19.36 -3.52
C SER A 9 -33.82 -20.30 -3.52
N ARG A 10 -32.98 -20.27 -4.57
CA ARG A 10 -31.72 -21.04 -4.69
C ARG A 10 -30.50 -20.39 -4.05
N ARG A 11 -30.63 -19.14 -3.53
CA ARG A 11 -29.52 -18.45 -2.88
C ARG A 11 -29.49 -18.82 -1.39
N PRO A 12 -28.41 -19.47 -0.93
CA PRO A 12 -28.34 -19.94 0.46
C PRO A 12 -28.14 -18.82 1.47
N PHE A 13 -27.84 -17.59 1.04
CA PHE A 13 -27.68 -16.40 1.89
C PHE A 13 -27.72 -15.11 1.05
N ASP A 14 -27.97 -13.99 1.71
CA ASP A 14 -27.97 -12.66 1.12
C ASP A 14 -26.66 -11.88 1.43
N LEU A 15 -26.54 -10.66 0.86
CA LEU A 15 -25.38 -9.81 1.07
C LEU A 15 -25.24 -9.33 2.52
N TYR A 16 -26.35 -9.16 3.22
CA TYR A 16 -26.33 -8.74 4.61
C TYR A 16 -25.77 -9.85 5.51
N GLN A 17 -26.21 -11.06 5.31
CA GLN A 17 -25.69 -12.24 6.01
C GLN A 17 -24.20 -12.45 5.72
N LEU A 18 -23.78 -12.26 4.45
CA LEU A 18 -22.38 -12.34 4.04
C LEU A 18 -21.52 -11.28 4.75
N HIS A 19 -22.04 -10.07 4.88
CA HIS A 19 -21.38 -8.99 5.60
C HIS A 19 -21.24 -9.29 7.10
N LEU A 20 -22.28 -9.82 7.74
CA LEU A 20 -22.24 -10.24 9.13
C LEU A 20 -21.22 -11.36 9.37
N PHE A 21 -21.18 -12.36 8.47
CA PHE A 21 -20.16 -13.41 8.54
C PHE A 21 -18.75 -12.82 8.49
N ARG A 22 -18.48 -11.92 7.55
CA ARG A 22 -17.18 -11.24 7.44
C ARG A 22 -16.80 -10.52 8.73
N LEU A 23 -17.70 -9.72 9.30
CA LEU A 23 -17.45 -8.99 10.55
C LEU A 23 -17.11 -9.92 11.73
N VAL A 24 -17.81 -11.04 11.86
CA VAL A 24 -17.51 -12.02 12.91
C VAL A 24 -16.17 -12.70 12.66
N ALA A 25 -15.88 -13.08 11.43
CA ALA A 25 -14.62 -13.74 11.05
C ALA A 25 -13.40 -12.84 11.28
N GLU A 26 -13.49 -11.56 10.88
CA GLU A 26 -12.41 -10.57 11.02
C GLU A 26 -12.20 -10.14 12.49
N SER A 27 -13.29 -9.94 13.24
CA SER A 27 -13.22 -9.52 14.65
C SER A 27 -12.88 -10.67 15.62
N GLY A 28 -13.07 -11.92 15.19
CA GLY A 28 -12.93 -13.11 16.04
C GLY A 28 -13.94 -13.18 17.20
N SER A 29 -15.02 -12.38 17.16
CA SER A 29 -15.95 -12.23 18.28
C SER A 29 -17.36 -11.81 17.82
N PHE A 30 -18.36 -12.61 18.21
CA PHE A 30 -19.77 -12.25 17.99
C PHE A 30 -20.17 -10.98 18.75
N THR A 31 -19.65 -10.79 19.97
CA THR A 31 -19.94 -9.61 20.79
C THR A 31 -19.40 -8.33 20.13
N ARG A 32 -18.18 -8.38 19.59
CA ARG A 32 -17.57 -7.25 18.92
C ARG A 32 -18.29 -6.92 17.61
N ALA A 33 -18.69 -7.94 16.84
CA ALA A 33 -19.51 -7.75 15.65
C ALA A 33 -20.88 -7.13 15.99
N ALA A 34 -21.50 -7.54 17.11
CA ALA A 34 -22.74 -6.96 17.59
C ALA A 34 -22.61 -5.48 17.93
N GLN A 35 -21.53 -5.09 18.61
CA GLN A 35 -21.23 -3.68 18.92
C GLN A 35 -21.05 -2.83 17.65
N ILE A 36 -20.36 -3.36 16.64
CA ILE A 36 -20.12 -2.64 15.36
C ILE A 36 -21.43 -2.44 14.60
N THR A 37 -22.33 -3.42 14.61
CA THR A 37 -23.56 -3.41 13.80
C THR A 37 -24.77 -2.82 14.51
N GLY A 38 -24.71 -2.61 15.84
CA GLY A 38 -25.85 -2.23 16.65
C GLY A 38 -26.88 -3.35 16.86
N LEU A 39 -26.54 -4.60 16.51
CA LEU A 39 -27.39 -5.77 16.69
C LEU A 39 -27.10 -6.47 18.01
N THR A 40 -28.01 -7.40 18.40
CA THR A 40 -27.75 -8.30 19.49
C THR A 40 -26.85 -9.47 19.06
N GLN A 41 -26.01 -9.96 19.95
CA GLN A 41 -25.16 -11.14 19.70
C GLN A 41 -26.00 -12.37 19.26
N SER A 42 -27.20 -12.55 19.83
CA SER A 42 -28.11 -13.63 19.48
C SER A 42 -28.66 -13.51 18.06
N ALA A 43 -28.90 -12.26 17.59
CA ALA A 43 -29.35 -12.02 16.22
C ALA A 43 -28.25 -12.40 15.22
N ILE A 44 -27.01 -11.94 15.44
CA ILE A 44 -25.88 -12.31 14.57
C ILE A 44 -25.63 -13.81 14.59
N THR A 45 -25.68 -14.43 15.78
CA THR A 45 -25.52 -15.89 15.90
C THR A 45 -26.54 -16.63 15.04
N ARG A 46 -27.82 -16.25 15.10
CA ARG A 46 -28.87 -16.85 14.26
C ARG A 46 -28.62 -16.69 12.77
N GLN A 47 -28.14 -15.53 12.33
CA GLN A 47 -27.83 -15.30 10.92
C GLN A 47 -26.68 -16.20 10.44
N ILE A 48 -25.63 -16.34 11.23
CA ILE A 48 -24.49 -17.22 10.88
C ILE A 48 -24.94 -18.69 10.86
N GLN A 49 -25.68 -19.13 11.85
CA GLN A 49 -26.21 -20.50 11.90
C GLN A 49 -27.14 -20.80 10.71
N SER A 50 -27.95 -19.82 10.28
CA SER A 50 -28.77 -19.93 9.07
C SER A 50 -27.93 -20.18 7.82
N ILE A 51 -26.82 -19.43 7.63
CA ILE A 51 -25.90 -19.65 6.50
C ILE A 51 -25.30 -21.06 6.57
N GLU A 52 -24.76 -21.45 7.73
CA GLU A 52 -24.12 -22.75 7.93
C GLU A 52 -25.08 -23.90 7.66
N GLN A 53 -26.34 -23.79 8.13
CA GLN A 53 -27.39 -24.78 7.90
C GLN A 53 -27.76 -24.90 6.43
N GLN A 54 -27.93 -23.77 5.73
CA GLN A 54 -28.28 -23.75 4.31
C GLN A 54 -27.17 -24.27 3.41
N LEU A 55 -25.90 -24.03 3.80
CA LEU A 55 -24.74 -24.56 3.09
C LEU A 55 -24.40 -26.03 3.45
N GLY A 56 -24.91 -26.52 4.58
CA GLY A 56 -24.48 -27.81 5.14
C GLY A 56 -23.01 -27.82 5.60
N LEU A 57 -22.43 -26.66 5.89
CA LEU A 57 -21.01 -26.48 6.21
C LEU A 57 -20.85 -25.62 7.46
N SER A 58 -19.96 -26.00 8.37
CA SER A 58 -19.53 -25.12 9.45
C SER A 58 -18.49 -24.11 8.91
N LEU A 59 -18.76 -22.83 9.05
CA LEU A 59 -17.89 -21.73 8.64
C LEU A 59 -17.01 -21.22 9.80
N LEU A 60 -17.54 -21.31 11.02
CA LEU A 60 -16.88 -20.83 12.24
C LEU A 60 -16.79 -21.96 13.28
N THR A 61 -15.68 -22.02 13.99
CA THR A 61 -15.49 -22.87 15.17
C THR A 61 -15.38 -21.99 16.40
N ARG A 62 -16.17 -22.29 17.42
CA ARG A 62 -16.12 -21.59 18.72
C ARG A 62 -15.10 -22.29 19.61
N THR A 63 -14.15 -21.52 20.10
CA THR A 63 -13.30 -21.93 21.23
C THR A 63 -13.78 -21.22 22.50
N THR A 64 -13.30 -21.61 23.67
CA THR A 64 -13.63 -20.97 24.97
C THR A 64 -13.23 -19.48 25.01
N ARG A 65 -12.34 -19.01 24.11
CA ARG A 65 -11.78 -17.65 24.14
C ARG A 65 -11.94 -16.85 22.85
N SER A 66 -12.29 -17.50 21.72
CA SER A 66 -12.35 -16.82 20.41
C SER A 66 -13.20 -17.60 19.41
N VAL A 67 -13.52 -16.92 18.33
CA VAL A 67 -14.15 -17.50 17.14
C VAL A 67 -13.10 -17.61 16.05
N VAL A 68 -12.96 -18.79 15.47
CA VAL A 68 -11.96 -19.07 14.43
C VAL A 68 -12.68 -19.59 13.17
N THR A 69 -12.23 -19.16 12.01
CA THR A 69 -12.75 -19.65 10.72
C THR A 69 -12.28 -21.07 10.43
N THR A 70 -13.19 -21.92 9.96
CA THR A 70 -12.87 -23.24 9.38
C THR A 70 -12.18 -23.08 8.02
N ALA A 71 -11.79 -24.17 7.37
CA ALA A 71 -11.29 -24.14 5.98
C ALA A 71 -12.33 -23.55 5.02
N ALA A 72 -13.61 -23.97 5.15
CA ALA A 72 -14.72 -23.44 4.37
C ALA A 72 -14.98 -21.95 4.70
N GLY A 73 -14.90 -21.56 5.99
CA GLY A 73 -15.01 -20.18 6.41
C GLY A 73 -13.90 -19.28 5.87
N LYS A 74 -12.65 -19.75 5.83
CA LYS A 74 -11.53 -19.01 5.22
C LYS A 74 -11.75 -18.79 3.72
N PHE A 75 -12.20 -19.81 3.02
CA PHE A 75 -12.54 -19.72 1.60
C PHE A 75 -13.66 -18.69 1.37
N LEU A 76 -14.77 -18.80 2.13
CA LEU A 76 -15.88 -17.86 2.02
C LEU A 76 -15.46 -16.43 2.37
N LEU A 77 -14.65 -16.23 3.41
CA LEU A 77 -14.11 -14.92 3.79
C LEU A 77 -13.29 -14.29 2.67
N GLN A 78 -12.42 -15.07 2.04
CA GLN A 78 -11.57 -14.62 0.94
C GLN A 78 -12.39 -14.24 -0.30
N GLU A 79 -13.33 -15.08 -0.71
CA GLU A 79 -14.16 -14.83 -1.90
C GLU A 79 -15.24 -13.77 -1.65
N SER A 80 -15.80 -13.69 -0.44
CA SER A 80 -16.83 -12.69 -0.09
C SER A 80 -16.33 -11.25 -0.13
N SER A 81 -15.05 -11.04 0.17
CA SER A 81 -14.44 -9.70 0.11
C SER A 81 -14.56 -9.06 -1.27
N SER A 82 -14.49 -9.89 -2.32
CA SER A 82 -14.67 -9.42 -3.70
C SER A 82 -16.12 -9.07 -4.02
N VAL A 83 -17.06 -9.91 -3.61
CA VAL A 83 -18.50 -9.70 -3.90
C VAL A 83 -18.98 -8.43 -3.19
N LEU A 84 -18.64 -8.28 -1.92
CA LEU A 84 -19.00 -7.09 -1.15
C LEU A 84 -18.32 -5.84 -1.70
N GLY A 85 -17.06 -5.92 -2.12
CA GLY A 85 -16.36 -4.83 -2.80
C GLY A 85 -17.04 -4.43 -4.11
N ASP A 86 -17.52 -5.38 -4.93
CA ASP A 86 -18.25 -5.06 -6.17
C ASP A 86 -19.57 -4.33 -5.89
N VAL A 87 -20.26 -4.67 -4.79
CA VAL A 87 -21.46 -3.95 -4.33
C VAL A 87 -21.11 -2.52 -3.89
N ASP A 88 -20.05 -2.35 -3.11
CA ASP A 88 -19.59 -1.02 -2.66
C ASP A 88 -19.20 -0.13 -3.86
N VAL A 89 -18.55 -0.70 -4.89
CA VAL A 89 -18.28 -0.01 -6.17
C VAL A 89 -19.56 0.46 -6.84
N LEU A 90 -20.54 -0.44 -6.94
CA LEU A 90 -21.82 -0.12 -7.58
C LEU A 90 -22.53 1.03 -6.86
N LEU A 91 -22.62 0.96 -5.54
CA LEU A 91 -23.27 1.99 -4.71
C LEU A 91 -22.52 3.33 -4.78
N ARG A 92 -21.19 3.31 -4.78
CA ARG A 92 -20.37 4.51 -4.95
C ARG A 92 -20.63 5.15 -6.30
N ARG A 93 -20.56 4.38 -7.39
CA ARG A 93 -20.81 4.88 -8.76
C ARG A 93 -22.20 5.46 -8.93
N LEU A 94 -23.22 4.85 -8.34
CA LEU A 94 -24.56 5.40 -8.34
C LEU A 94 -24.61 6.77 -7.65
N ARG A 95 -23.92 6.93 -6.51
CA ARG A 95 -23.85 8.23 -5.82
C ARG A 95 -23.08 9.27 -6.62
N GLU A 96 -21.94 8.90 -7.20
CA GLU A 96 -21.10 9.80 -8.01
C GLU A 96 -21.78 10.26 -9.29
N GLU A 97 -22.66 9.44 -9.88
CA GLU A 97 -23.31 9.72 -11.15
C GLU A 97 -24.66 10.39 -11.00
N TYR A 98 -25.41 10.08 -9.92
CA TYR A 98 -26.81 10.50 -9.76
C TYR A 98 -27.15 11.29 -8.48
N ALA A 99 -26.22 11.42 -7.55
CA ALA A 99 -26.45 12.11 -6.27
C ALA A 99 -25.54 13.31 -6.01
N ASP A 100 -24.90 13.87 -7.05
CA ASP A 100 -23.93 14.99 -6.97
C ASP A 100 -22.87 14.80 -5.88
N ALA A 101 -22.56 13.55 -5.53
CA ALA A 101 -21.53 13.24 -4.56
C ALA A 101 -20.15 13.59 -5.14
N PRO A 102 -19.24 14.17 -4.34
CA PRO A 102 -17.89 14.45 -4.81
C PRO A 102 -17.21 13.16 -5.25
N ARG A 103 -16.58 13.20 -6.42
CA ARG A 103 -15.80 12.08 -6.94
C ARG A 103 -14.56 11.89 -6.08
N GLU A 104 -14.27 10.66 -5.71
CA GLU A 104 -13.10 10.34 -4.90
C GLU A 104 -12.11 9.46 -5.69
N VAL A 105 -10.81 9.70 -5.48
CA VAL A 105 -9.72 8.79 -5.88
C VAL A 105 -8.93 8.39 -4.64
N ARG A 106 -8.94 7.11 -4.31
CA ARG A 106 -8.27 6.54 -3.14
C ARG A 106 -6.95 5.91 -3.58
N VAL A 107 -5.84 6.49 -3.14
CA VAL A 107 -4.49 6.11 -3.55
C VAL A 107 -3.73 5.52 -2.38
N GLY A 108 -3.31 4.27 -2.50
CA GLY A 108 -2.40 3.62 -1.57
C GLY A 108 -0.95 3.76 -2.05
N VAL A 109 -0.07 4.28 -1.21
CA VAL A 109 1.36 4.42 -1.51
C VAL A 109 2.16 3.57 -0.53
N SER A 110 3.05 2.71 -1.06
CA SER A 110 3.88 1.85 -0.21
C SER A 110 4.84 2.69 0.65
N ARG A 111 5.01 2.33 1.93
CA ARG A 111 5.89 3.02 2.89
C ARG A 111 7.32 3.23 2.38
N SER A 112 7.82 2.36 1.54
CA SER A 112 9.14 2.52 0.93
C SER A 112 9.17 3.49 -0.26
N VAL A 113 8.01 4.01 -0.69
CA VAL A 113 7.92 5.05 -1.70
C VAL A 113 7.88 6.39 -0.98
N SER A 114 8.83 7.28 -1.30
CA SER A 114 8.92 8.60 -0.67
C SER A 114 7.70 9.46 -1.01
N LEU A 115 7.23 10.23 -0.04
CA LEU A 115 6.16 11.22 -0.23
C LEU A 115 6.52 12.29 -1.28
N ALA A 116 7.81 12.46 -1.57
CA ALA A 116 8.29 13.37 -2.61
C ALA A 116 7.80 13.01 -4.03
N TYR A 117 7.26 11.81 -4.25
CA TYR A 117 6.61 11.45 -5.52
C TYR A 117 5.17 11.97 -5.63
N LEU A 118 4.50 12.26 -4.50
CA LEU A 118 3.09 12.66 -4.49
C LEU A 118 2.79 13.90 -5.36
N PRO A 119 3.59 14.98 -5.36
CA PRO A 119 3.32 16.11 -6.25
C PRO A 119 3.27 15.73 -7.73
N GLY A 120 4.11 14.79 -8.19
CA GLY A 120 4.06 14.27 -9.56
C GLY A 120 2.76 13.52 -9.87
N PHE A 121 2.17 12.84 -8.85
CA PHE A 121 0.88 12.16 -9.01
C PHE A 121 -0.30 13.12 -9.07
N PHE A 122 -0.23 14.25 -8.36
CA PHE A 122 -1.37 15.14 -8.17
C PHE A 122 -1.29 16.43 -9.00
N SER A 123 -0.12 16.85 -9.48
CA SER A 123 0.07 18.13 -10.14
C SER A 123 -0.81 18.34 -11.38
N ALA A 124 -1.00 17.29 -12.17
CA ALA A 124 -1.89 17.34 -13.34
C ALA A 124 -3.37 17.35 -12.96
N ASN A 125 -3.75 16.71 -11.82
CA ASN A 125 -5.13 16.60 -11.37
C ASN A 125 -5.62 17.86 -10.66
N VAL A 126 -4.75 18.55 -9.91
CA VAL A 126 -5.07 19.82 -9.23
C VAL A 126 -5.39 20.93 -10.24
N ARG A 127 -4.77 20.91 -11.43
CA ARG A 127 -5.02 21.90 -12.48
C ARG A 127 -6.37 21.74 -13.18
N GLN A 128 -7.04 20.60 -13.02
CA GLN A 128 -8.32 20.29 -13.70
C GLN A 128 -9.56 20.67 -12.89
N GLY A 129 -9.42 21.31 -11.73
CA GLY A 129 -10.52 21.82 -10.89
C GLY A 129 -10.86 20.96 -9.68
N PRO A 130 -11.64 21.49 -8.73
CA PRO A 130 -11.84 20.93 -7.39
C PRO A 130 -12.84 19.78 -7.31
N THR A 131 -13.20 19.15 -8.42
CA THR A 131 -14.29 18.16 -8.48
C THR A 131 -13.91 16.74 -8.04
N VAL A 132 -12.63 16.48 -7.74
CA VAL A 132 -12.15 15.16 -7.32
C VAL A 132 -11.41 15.25 -6.01
N ILE A 133 -11.89 14.56 -4.98
CA ILE A 133 -11.20 14.44 -3.70
C ILE A 133 -10.19 13.29 -3.79
N SER A 134 -8.91 13.58 -3.52
CA SER A 134 -7.86 12.56 -3.47
C SER A 134 -7.57 12.17 -2.02
N ARG A 135 -7.78 10.89 -1.69
CA ARG A 135 -7.40 10.32 -0.38
C ARG A 135 -6.16 9.47 -0.54
N VAL A 136 -5.11 9.81 0.18
CA VAL A 136 -3.84 9.10 0.12
C VAL A 136 -3.57 8.41 1.43
N THR A 137 -3.25 7.12 1.36
CA THR A 137 -2.83 6.32 2.50
C THR A 137 -1.43 5.76 2.29
N HIS A 138 -0.66 5.62 3.36
CA HIS A 138 0.72 5.15 3.34
C HIS A 138 0.79 3.82 4.09
N GLU A 139 0.84 2.70 3.34
CA GLU A 139 0.67 1.37 3.87
C GLU A 139 1.73 0.37 3.37
N SER A 140 1.71 -0.86 3.89
CA SER A 140 2.52 -1.94 3.34
C SER A 140 2.03 -2.32 1.93
N SER A 141 2.92 -2.82 1.07
CA SER A 141 2.52 -3.29 -0.27
C SER A 141 1.46 -4.39 -0.20
N GLN A 142 1.49 -5.24 0.82
CA GLN A 142 0.52 -6.30 1.01
C GLN A 142 -0.87 -5.74 1.37
N THR A 143 -0.94 -4.77 2.28
CA THR A 143 -2.19 -4.07 2.64
C THR A 143 -2.77 -3.36 1.42
N ILE A 144 -1.94 -2.67 0.63
CA ILE A 144 -2.38 -1.98 -0.59
C ILE A 144 -2.99 -2.96 -1.59
N LEU A 145 -2.35 -4.11 -1.83
CA LEU A 145 -2.88 -5.11 -2.75
C LEU A 145 -4.22 -5.68 -2.28
N ALA A 146 -4.34 -6.00 -0.98
CA ALA A 146 -5.60 -6.46 -0.39
C ALA A 146 -6.71 -5.39 -0.48
N SER A 147 -6.37 -4.12 -0.24
CA SER A 147 -7.30 -2.99 -0.34
C SER A 147 -7.74 -2.71 -1.78
N LEU A 148 -6.88 -2.95 -2.78
CA LEU A 148 -7.26 -2.90 -4.19
C LEU A 148 -8.22 -4.04 -4.56
N GLU A 149 -7.99 -5.24 -4.04
CA GLU A 149 -8.87 -6.39 -4.30
C GLU A 149 -10.25 -6.22 -3.67
N SER A 150 -10.33 -5.63 -2.48
CA SER A 150 -11.57 -5.33 -1.76
C SER A 150 -12.22 -3.99 -2.15
N ASP A 151 -11.69 -3.29 -3.15
CA ASP A 151 -12.13 -1.95 -3.58
C ASP A 151 -12.08 -0.85 -2.49
N ALA A 152 -11.29 -1.05 -1.46
CA ALA A 152 -10.99 -0.01 -0.47
C ALA A 152 -10.01 1.05 -1.03
N LEU A 153 -9.24 0.71 -2.08
CA LEU A 153 -8.38 1.61 -2.85
C LEU A 153 -8.66 1.48 -4.35
N ASP A 154 -8.45 2.58 -5.07
CA ASP A 154 -8.58 2.65 -6.52
C ASP A 154 -7.23 2.44 -7.22
N ILE A 155 -6.17 2.98 -6.64
CA ILE A 155 -4.82 3.00 -7.21
C ILE A 155 -3.81 2.62 -6.13
N GLY A 156 -2.86 1.76 -6.47
CA GLY A 156 -1.72 1.40 -5.62
C GLY A 156 -0.40 1.75 -6.29
N VAL A 157 0.51 2.38 -5.53
CA VAL A 157 1.88 2.66 -5.96
C VAL A 157 2.84 1.89 -5.05
N LEU A 158 3.49 0.89 -5.60
CA LEU A 158 4.27 -0.07 -4.80
C LEU A 158 5.39 -0.73 -5.62
N LEU A 159 6.21 -1.54 -4.96
CA LEU A 159 7.13 -2.41 -5.67
C LEU A 159 6.37 -3.52 -6.42
N PRO A 160 6.89 -4.00 -7.56
CA PRO A 160 6.28 -5.12 -8.26
C PRO A 160 6.10 -6.30 -7.31
N PRO A 161 4.85 -6.80 -7.14
CA PRO A 161 4.62 -7.99 -6.34
C PRO A 161 5.18 -9.23 -7.05
N THR A 162 5.64 -10.22 -6.30
CA THR A 162 6.12 -11.49 -6.84
C THR A 162 5.00 -12.24 -7.59
N ARG A 163 3.78 -12.12 -7.08
CA ARG A 163 2.57 -12.68 -7.71
C ARG A 163 1.48 -11.63 -7.66
N LEU A 164 0.89 -11.33 -8.80
CA LEU A 164 -0.23 -10.41 -8.93
C LEU A 164 -1.53 -11.22 -9.08
N SER A 165 -2.55 -10.85 -8.32
CA SER A 165 -3.88 -11.43 -8.45
C SER A 165 -4.45 -11.20 -9.87
N PRO A 166 -5.20 -12.15 -10.44
CA PRO A 166 -5.88 -11.97 -11.74
C PRO A 166 -6.88 -10.79 -11.75
N ARG A 167 -7.34 -10.36 -10.57
CA ARG A 167 -8.24 -9.20 -10.39
C ARG A 167 -7.54 -7.86 -10.51
N LEU A 168 -6.21 -7.83 -10.45
CA LEU A 168 -5.40 -6.64 -10.52
C LEU A 168 -4.65 -6.56 -11.86
N ARG A 169 -4.27 -5.35 -12.26
CA ARG A 169 -3.40 -5.11 -13.39
C ARG A 169 -2.41 -3.99 -13.10
N ILE A 170 -1.20 -4.12 -13.63
CA ILE A 170 -0.20 -3.05 -13.64
C ILE A 170 -0.49 -2.15 -14.85
N THR A 171 -0.59 -0.85 -14.60
CA THR A 171 -0.81 0.17 -15.64
C THR A 171 0.49 0.85 -16.06
N HIS A 172 1.37 1.12 -15.09
CA HIS A 172 2.63 1.81 -15.32
C HIS A 172 3.76 1.11 -14.57
N ARG A 173 4.96 1.21 -15.16
CA ARG A 173 6.22 0.78 -14.57
C ARG A 173 7.23 1.88 -14.71
N PHE A 174 7.97 2.18 -13.66
CA PHE A 174 9.01 3.20 -13.70
C PHE A 174 10.21 2.82 -12.86
N ARG A 175 11.36 3.28 -13.32
CA ARG A 175 12.64 3.03 -12.68
C ARG A 175 12.91 4.12 -11.63
N ASP A 176 13.33 3.69 -10.46
CA ASP A 176 13.64 4.52 -9.31
C ASP A 176 15.11 4.31 -8.95
N ALA A 177 15.96 5.24 -9.38
CA ALA A 177 17.39 5.21 -9.15
C ALA A 177 17.73 5.81 -7.78
N PHE A 178 18.73 5.26 -7.14
CA PHE A 178 19.21 5.68 -5.82
C PHE A 178 20.56 6.40 -5.91
N THR A 179 20.82 7.21 -4.91
CA THR A 179 22.08 7.95 -4.76
C THR A 179 22.47 7.95 -3.29
N PHE A 180 23.79 7.87 -3.01
CA PHE A 180 24.31 8.16 -1.69
C PHE A 180 24.15 9.64 -1.38
N ILE A 181 23.84 9.93 -0.11
CA ILE A 181 23.72 11.29 0.40
C ILE A 181 24.44 11.45 1.72
N ALA A 182 24.97 12.64 1.93
CA ALA A 182 25.55 13.07 3.19
C ALA A 182 25.33 14.57 3.40
N ASN A 183 25.58 15.05 4.60
CA ASN A 183 25.59 16.49 4.88
C ASN A 183 26.83 17.15 4.24
N GLY A 184 26.65 18.29 3.59
CA GLY A 184 27.70 19.00 2.83
C GLY A 184 28.83 19.52 3.73
N GLU A 185 28.52 20.04 4.93
CA GLU A 185 29.49 20.59 5.87
C GLU A 185 30.39 19.45 6.43
N GLN A 186 29.80 18.32 6.79
CA GLN A 186 30.54 17.16 7.26
C GLN A 186 31.49 16.61 6.18
N LEU A 187 31.02 16.56 4.93
CA LEU A 187 31.82 16.11 3.80
C LEU A 187 32.99 17.05 3.53
N ALA A 188 32.75 18.37 3.56
CA ALA A 188 33.78 19.39 3.37
C ALA A 188 34.86 19.30 4.47
N GLY A 189 34.45 19.12 5.72
CA GLY A 189 35.38 18.95 6.84
C GLY A 189 36.25 17.68 6.73
N ALA A 190 35.74 16.62 6.12
CA ALA A 190 36.42 15.35 5.97
C ALA A 190 37.53 15.34 4.90
N LYS A 191 37.60 16.33 4.01
CA LYS A 191 38.56 16.45 2.89
C LYS A 191 38.66 15.20 1.99
N VAL A 192 37.54 14.50 1.80
CA VAL A 192 37.45 13.25 1.03
C VAL A 192 37.35 13.55 -0.47
N ASN A 193 38.14 12.84 -1.27
CA ASN A 193 37.98 12.89 -2.72
C ASN A 193 36.82 12.00 -3.18
N VAL A 194 35.65 12.62 -3.35
CA VAL A 194 34.40 11.90 -3.74
C VAL A 194 34.49 11.23 -5.12
N LYS A 195 35.43 11.62 -5.98
CA LYS A 195 35.62 10.99 -7.31
C LYS A 195 36.33 9.63 -7.23
N LYS A 196 37.02 9.36 -6.13
CA LYS A 196 37.71 8.07 -5.88
C LYS A 196 36.78 7.17 -5.04
N SER A 197 36.14 6.19 -5.66
CA SER A 197 35.18 5.31 -5.00
C SER A 197 35.76 4.56 -3.78
N ALA A 198 37.01 4.16 -3.81
CA ALA A 198 37.64 3.50 -2.67
C ALA A 198 37.83 4.43 -1.46
N GLU A 199 38.13 5.70 -1.69
CA GLU A 199 38.29 6.70 -0.63
C GLU A 199 36.91 7.10 -0.07
N LEU A 200 35.93 7.33 -0.96
CA LEU A 200 34.56 7.58 -0.59
C LEU A 200 33.94 6.41 0.18
N GLY A 201 34.20 5.16 -0.23
CA GLY A 201 33.70 3.96 0.44
C GLY A 201 34.21 3.87 1.88
N ARG A 202 35.51 4.05 2.09
CA ARG A 202 36.10 4.08 3.44
C ARG A 202 35.50 5.15 4.32
N TRP A 203 35.26 6.34 3.76
CA TRP A 203 34.63 7.41 4.50
C TRP A 203 33.16 7.08 4.85
N LEU A 204 32.38 6.54 3.92
CA LEU A 204 30.99 6.11 4.19
C LEU A 204 30.91 5.07 5.31
N GLU A 205 31.90 4.17 5.41
CA GLU A 205 31.96 3.14 6.46
C GLU A 205 32.26 3.73 7.87
N THR A 206 32.83 4.94 7.93
CA THR A 206 33.06 5.65 9.21
C THR A 206 31.86 6.50 9.63
N GLN A 207 30.88 6.73 8.73
CA GLN A 207 29.72 7.56 9.05
C GLN A 207 28.62 6.77 9.79
N PRO A 208 27.86 7.40 10.68
CA PRO A 208 26.61 6.81 11.16
C PRO A 208 25.71 6.51 9.97
N TRP A 209 25.36 5.22 9.76
CA TRP A 209 24.57 4.80 8.63
C TRP A 209 23.08 4.83 8.98
N LEU A 210 22.28 5.60 8.23
CA LEU A 210 20.83 5.66 8.37
C LEU A 210 20.22 4.69 7.37
N ALA A 211 19.72 3.57 7.86
CA ALA A 211 19.21 2.48 7.03
C ALA A 211 17.68 2.51 6.92
N LEU A 212 17.16 2.12 5.77
CA LEU A 212 15.75 1.71 5.69
C LEU A 212 15.61 0.32 6.30
N GLN A 213 14.61 0.12 7.17
CA GLN A 213 14.36 -1.14 7.86
C GLN A 213 14.32 -2.33 6.89
N ASP A 214 14.95 -3.43 7.25
CA ASP A 214 14.99 -4.67 6.48
C ASP A 214 13.70 -5.49 6.54
N THR A 215 12.76 -5.12 7.40
CA THR A 215 11.37 -5.59 7.36
C THR A 215 10.70 -5.25 6.02
N THR A 216 11.18 -4.20 5.33
CA THR A 216 10.71 -3.83 3.99
C THR A 216 11.48 -4.59 2.90
N GLN A 217 10.81 -4.87 1.76
CA GLN A 217 11.48 -5.47 0.60
C GLN A 217 12.62 -4.57 0.06
N THR A 218 12.44 -3.26 0.07
CA THR A 218 13.48 -2.32 -0.36
C THR A 218 14.68 -2.35 0.59
N GLY A 219 14.47 -2.32 1.90
CA GLY A 219 15.55 -2.37 2.89
C GLY A 219 16.44 -3.61 2.70
N ARG A 220 15.81 -4.80 2.59
CA ARG A 220 16.56 -6.05 2.30
C ARG A 220 17.38 -5.97 1.01
N ARG A 221 16.81 -5.43 -0.05
CA ARG A 221 17.51 -5.27 -1.34
C ARG A 221 18.66 -4.28 -1.27
N LEU A 222 18.50 -3.17 -0.52
CA LEU A 222 19.57 -2.19 -0.29
C LEU A 222 20.72 -2.80 0.49
N THR A 223 20.43 -3.50 1.59
CA THR A 223 21.44 -4.19 2.40
C THR A 223 22.23 -5.21 1.58
N ALA A 224 21.53 -6.03 0.78
CA ALA A 224 22.18 -7.00 -0.10
C ALA A 224 23.04 -6.33 -1.18
N TRP A 225 22.57 -5.21 -1.76
CA TRP A 225 23.32 -4.46 -2.76
C TRP A 225 24.58 -3.81 -2.18
N LEU A 226 24.50 -3.19 -0.99
CA LEU A 226 25.64 -2.61 -0.29
C LEU A 226 26.73 -3.66 -0.02
N LYS A 227 26.36 -4.84 0.47
CA LYS A 227 27.27 -5.99 0.61
C LYS A 227 27.91 -6.37 -0.72
N GLY A 228 27.15 -6.41 -1.81
CA GLY A 228 27.66 -6.67 -3.16
C GLY A 228 28.60 -5.59 -3.69
N GLN A 229 28.55 -4.36 -3.17
CA GLN A 229 29.51 -3.29 -3.44
C GLN A 229 30.74 -3.34 -2.50
N LYS A 230 30.81 -4.33 -1.60
CA LYS A 230 31.86 -4.45 -0.56
C LYS A 230 31.88 -3.26 0.43
N LEU A 231 30.73 -2.58 0.61
CA LEU A 231 30.58 -1.53 1.61
C LEU A 231 30.08 -2.14 2.93
N GLN A 232 30.88 -1.99 3.98
CA GLN A 232 30.59 -2.52 5.31
C GLN A 232 30.00 -1.44 6.25
N VAL A 233 28.91 -0.81 5.80
CA VAL A 233 28.21 0.16 6.62
C VAL A 233 27.42 -0.54 7.73
N LYS A 234 27.52 0.00 8.97
CA LYS A 234 26.77 -0.51 10.12
C LYS A 234 25.62 0.44 10.42
N PRO A 235 24.35 -0.03 10.44
CA PRO A 235 23.24 0.82 10.81
C PRO A 235 23.42 1.42 12.21
N ALA A 236 23.42 2.75 12.27
CA ALA A 236 23.31 3.50 13.53
C ALA A 236 21.83 3.75 13.86
N MET A 237 20.97 3.82 12.83
CA MET A 237 19.53 3.94 12.95
C MET A 237 18.85 3.15 11.83
N GLU A 238 17.73 2.52 12.16
CA GLU A 238 16.84 1.87 11.21
C GLU A 238 15.48 2.58 11.19
N LEU A 239 15.08 3.06 10.02
CA LEU A 239 13.94 3.93 9.82
C LEU A 239 12.97 3.31 8.81
N ASP A 240 11.70 3.62 8.91
CA ASP A 240 10.65 2.99 8.09
C ASP A 240 10.34 3.74 6.78
N ASN A 241 10.87 4.97 6.63
CA ASN A 241 10.65 5.78 5.44
C ASN A 241 11.85 6.65 5.06
N PHE A 242 11.95 6.98 3.78
CA PHE A 242 13.06 7.77 3.25
C PHE A 242 12.98 9.25 3.59
N ASP A 243 11.79 9.77 3.84
CA ASP A 243 11.59 11.20 4.11
C ASP A 243 12.24 11.58 5.44
N LEU A 244 12.10 10.73 6.45
CA LEU A 244 12.78 10.91 7.73
C LEU A 244 14.31 10.73 7.59
N ILE A 245 14.77 9.72 6.83
CA ILE A 245 16.19 9.50 6.55
C ILE A 245 16.82 10.75 5.94
N ILE A 246 16.19 11.32 4.91
CA ILE A 246 16.71 12.50 4.20
C ILE A 246 16.79 13.72 5.13
N ASN A 247 15.76 13.92 5.97
CA ASN A 247 15.76 15.01 6.96
C ASN A 247 16.90 14.87 7.96
N LEU A 248 17.16 13.65 8.47
CA LEU A 248 18.24 13.41 9.41
C LEU A 248 19.61 13.60 8.77
N VAL A 249 19.80 13.19 7.50
CA VAL A 249 21.03 13.48 6.76
C VAL A 249 21.20 14.99 6.57
N ALA A 250 20.15 15.74 6.28
CA ALA A 250 20.21 17.19 6.10
C ALA A 250 20.69 17.93 7.34
N VAL A 251 20.38 17.42 8.53
CA VAL A 251 20.86 17.99 9.80
C VAL A 251 22.16 17.38 10.31
N GLY A 252 22.82 16.53 9.51
CA GLY A 252 24.15 16.02 9.80
C GLY A 252 24.18 14.80 10.73
N VAL A 253 23.12 14.03 10.89
CA VAL A 253 23.11 12.83 11.75
C VAL A 253 23.96 11.70 11.16
N GLY A 254 24.08 11.62 9.81
CA GLY A 254 24.85 10.56 9.16
C GLY A 254 24.71 10.56 7.64
N ALA A 255 24.97 9.41 7.03
CA ALA A 255 24.89 9.17 5.58
C ALA A 255 23.87 8.08 5.25
N SER A 256 23.36 8.06 4.03
CA SER A 256 22.40 7.06 3.58
C SER A 256 22.40 6.86 2.06
N LEU A 257 21.64 5.84 1.61
CA LEU A 257 21.35 5.55 0.20
C LEU A 257 19.84 5.69 -0.02
N VAL A 258 19.43 6.72 -0.77
CA VAL A 258 18.02 7.12 -0.92
C VAL A 258 17.61 7.25 -2.38
N PRO A 259 16.30 7.21 -2.69
CA PRO A 259 15.82 7.48 -4.03
C PRO A 259 16.21 8.88 -4.49
N GLN A 260 16.79 8.98 -5.68
CA GLN A 260 17.34 10.24 -6.19
C GLN A 260 16.26 11.33 -6.37
N ARG A 261 15.07 10.93 -6.79
CA ARG A 261 13.95 11.86 -7.01
C ARG A 261 13.40 12.44 -5.70
N SER A 262 13.54 11.70 -4.60
CA SER A 262 13.08 12.15 -3.27
C SER A 262 13.76 13.43 -2.82
N LEU A 263 14.94 13.76 -3.35
CA LEU A 263 15.68 14.96 -2.99
C LEU A 263 15.13 16.24 -3.63
N ALA A 264 14.29 16.15 -4.67
CA ALA A 264 13.85 17.31 -5.46
C ALA A 264 12.99 18.30 -4.65
N LEU A 265 12.27 17.81 -3.65
CA LEU A 265 11.25 18.57 -2.91
C LEU A 265 11.70 19.02 -1.51
N TYR A 266 12.90 18.64 -1.07
CA TYR A 266 13.35 19.00 0.28
C TYR A 266 13.80 20.46 0.35
N ALA A 267 13.20 21.22 1.27
CA ALA A 267 13.54 22.63 1.49
C ALA A 267 15.01 22.85 1.84
N ARG A 268 15.62 21.89 2.57
CA ARG A 268 17.04 21.90 2.96
C ARG A 268 17.94 21.11 2.00
N ARG A 269 17.54 20.96 0.75
CA ARG A 269 18.33 20.22 -0.26
C ARG A 269 19.76 20.72 -0.43
N HIS A 270 20.01 21.98 -0.14
CA HIS A 270 21.36 22.59 -0.20
C HIS A 270 22.33 22.06 0.85
N ALA A 271 21.81 21.58 1.99
CA ALA A 271 22.64 20.93 3.02
C ALA A 271 23.03 19.50 2.65
N ILE A 272 22.42 18.92 1.60
CA ILE A 272 22.62 17.54 1.19
C ILE A 272 23.48 17.50 -0.07
N VAL A 273 24.57 16.74 -0.01
CA VAL A 273 25.43 16.44 -1.15
C VAL A 273 25.12 15.04 -1.67
N ARG A 274 24.96 14.91 -2.99
CA ARG A 274 24.87 13.63 -3.68
C ARG A 274 26.28 13.11 -3.92
N LEU A 275 26.52 11.87 -3.51
CA LEU A 275 27.82 11.26 -3.63
C LEU A 275 27.82 10.30 -4.83
N PRO A 276 28.80 10.43 -5.75
CA PRO A 276 28.91 9.57 -6.92
C PRO A 276 29.31 8.15 -6.51
N TRP A 277 28.71 7.15 -7.16
CA TRP A 277 29.08 5.76 -7.01
C TRP A 277 29.11 5.07 -8.37
N PRO A 278 30.07 4.18 -8.65
CA PRO A 278 30.25 3.57 -9.98
C PRO A 278 29.04 2.78 -10.46
N LYS A 279 28.39 2.06 -9.55
CA LYS A 279 27.18 1.29 -9.84
C LYS A 279 26.00 1.91 -9.09
N ARG A 280 24.88 2.10 -9.78
CA ARG A 280 23.66 2.63 -9.15
C ARG A 280 22.76 1.49 -8.73
N PHE A 281 22.20 1.58 -7.53
CA PHE A 281 21.03 0.78 -7.18
C PHE A 281 19.83 1.37 -7.90
N VAL A 282 19.07 0.49 -8.56
CA VAL A 282 17.82 0.85 -9.25
C VAL A 282 16.78 -0.17 -8.86
N ARG A 283 15.61 0.31 -8.48
CA ARG A 283 14.43 -0.54 -8.30
C ARG A 283 13.36 -0.19 -9.33
N GLU A 284 12.39 -1.05 -9.50
CA GLU A 284 11.17 -0.77 -10.23
C GLU A 284 10.05 -0.45 -9.24
N LEU A 285 9.23 0.53 -9.56
CA LEU A 285 7.95 0.78 -8.93
C LEU A 285 6.85 0.57 -9.97
N VAL A 286 5.64 0.21 -9.49
CA VAL A 286 4.50 -0.03 -10.35
C VAL A 286 3.28 0.70 -9.85
N VAL A 287 2.41 1.10 -10.78
CA VAL A 287 1.05 1.52 -10.50
C VAL A 287 0.13 0.34 -10.76
N VAL A 288 -0.63 -0.03 -9.74
CA VAL A 288 -1.57 -1.16 -9.78
C VAL A 288 -2.97 -0.63 -9.61
N VAL A 289 -3.88 -1.13 -10.43
CA VAL A 289 -5.32 -0.85 -10.33
C VAL A 289 -6.10 -2.16 -10.42
N ARG A 290 -7.36 -2.14 -9.97
CA ARG A 290 -8.26 -3.26 -10.15
C ARG A 290 -8.60 -3.46 -11.62
N ARG A 291 -8.65 -4.71 -12.06
CA ARG A 291 -9.12 -5.09 -13.41
C ARG A 291 -10.64 -5.03 -13.42
N GLN A 292 -11.20 -3.92 -13.86
CA GLN A 292 -12.64 -3.71 -13.99
C GLN A 292 -13.05 -3.74 -15.46
N ARG A 293 -14.33 -4.06 -15.73
CA ARG A 293 -14.90 -4.04 -17.07
C ARG A 293 -14.93 -2.61 -17.64
N LYS A 294 -15.16 -1.61 -16.77
CA LYS A 294 -15.11 -0.19 -17.10
C LYS A 294 -14.58 0.58 -15.88
N THR A 295 -13.38 1.12 -15.99
CA THR A 295 -12.81 2.01 -14.96
C THR A 295 -13.52 3.35 -15.01
N PRO A 296 -13.94 3.97 -13.89
CA PRO A 296 -14.50 5.31 -13.87
C PRO A 296 -13.56 6.32 -14.54
N GLU A 297 -14.12 7.26 -15.30
CA GLU A 297 -13.34 8.20 -16.12
C GLU A 297 -12.34 9.04 -15.30
N HIS A 298 -12.76 9.51 -14.12
CA HIS A 298 -11.88 10.30 -13.24
C HIS A 298 -10.70 9.49 -12.71
N ILE A 299 -10.87 8.19 -12.43
CA ILE A 299 -9.77 7.28 -12.03
C ILE A 299 -8.86 7.03 -13.24
N GLN A 300 -9.44 6.78 -14.42
CA GLN A 300 -8.66 6.58 -15.64
C GLN A 300 -7.82 7.81 -15.96
N ARG A 301 -8.40 9.00 -15.95
CA ARG A 301 -7.68 10.27 -16.14
C ARG A 301 -6.60 10.48 -15.10
N PHE A 302 -6.87 10.13 -13.84
CA PHE A 302 -5.86 10.21 -12.77
C PHE A 302 -4.66 9.32 -13.09
N VAL A 303 -4.90 8.06 -13.50
CA VAL A 303 -3.84 7.10 -13.84
C VAL A 303 -3.04 7.55 -15.08
N GLU A 304 -3.72 8.08 -16.12
CA GLU A 304 -3.07 8.58 -17.33
C GLU A 304 -2.19 9.83 -17.09
N ASN A 305 -2.55 10.63 -16.09
CA ASN A 305 -1.84 11.84 -15.71
C ASN A 305 -0.78 11.63 -14.62
N ILE A 306 -0.51 10.39 -14.22
CA ILE A 306 0.57 10.09 -13.27
C ILE A 306 1.92 10.39 -13.98
N LEU A 307 2.55 11.48 -13.57
CA LEU A 307 3.87 11.91 -14.03
C LEU A 307 4.95 11.46 -13.03
N PHE A 308 5.99 10.86 -13.54
CA PHE A 308 7.16 10.41 -12.76
C PHE A 308 8.46 11.10 -13.21
#